data_ad3c9a0c5a064b972f238bcb86b63da1
#
_entry.id   ad3c9a0c5a064b972f238bcb86b63da1
#
_cell.length_a   1.000
_cell.length_b   1.000
_cell.length_c   1.000
_cell.angle_alpha   90.00
_cell.angle_beta   90.00
_cell.angle_gamma   90.00
#
_symmetry.space_group_name_H-M   'P 1'
#
loop_
_entity.id
_entity.type
_entity.pdbx_description
1 polymer ?
#
loop_
_entity_poly.entity_id
_entity_poly.type
_entity_poly.pdbx_seq_one_letter_code
_entity_poly.pdbx_strand_id
1 'polypeptide(L)'
;INFGVEIPRLKSIADKHAKNKELATALWQDNIRECKMLAIYLMPEEHSGEIADEWISQTKFTEIADHLAMHLLCRIPRAADKALEWIEVREGMFPYCGFMTLSHLIRRGIHLDTNQEHRFFESLCALTCSEDSAVTTRCALNTGIRYIENTPGSECRLKEHTSNKNPQPVIPQYILQDTEE
;
A
#
# COMPACT_ATOMS: atom_id res chain seq x y z
N ILE A 1 15.04 -14.73 -8.97
CA ILE A 1 16.21 -15.27 -8.21
C ILE A 1 16.28 -14.54 -6.87
N ASN A 2 16.66 -15.24 -5.81
CA ASN A 2 16.88 -14.69 -4.47
C ASN A 2 18.20 -15.26 -3.95
N PHE A 3 19.15 -14.37 -3.63
CA PHE A 3 20.47 -14.75 -3.09
C PHE A 3 20.50 -14.73 -1.56
N GLY A 4 19.42 -14.35 -0.88
CA GLY A 4 19.28 -14.34 0.56
C GLY A 4 20.05 -13.21 1.25
N VAL A 5 20.36 -12.12 0.54
CA VAL A 5 21.03 -10.97 1.16
C VAL A 5 20.04 -10.23 2.07
N GLU A 6 20.43 -10.02 3.31
CA GLU A 6 19.59 -9.36 4.31
C GLU A 6 19.35 -7.88 3.99
N ILE A 7 18.16 -7.38 4.33
CA ILE A 7 17.73 -5.99 4.09
C ILE A 7 18.72 -4.95 4.64
N PRO A 8 19.26 -5.08 5.88
CA PRO A 8 20.23 -4.11 6.39
C PRO A 8 21.47 -3.99 5.51
N ARG A 9 21.92 -5.12 4.93
CA ARG A 9 23.07 -5.12 4.03
C ARG A 9 22.76 -4.42 2.70
N LEU A 10 21.58 -4.65 2.14
CA LEU A 10 21.14 -3.97 0.91
C LEU A 10 21.05 -2.45 1.13
N LYS A 11 20.48 -2.02 2.26
CA LYS A 11 20.46 -0.60 2.64
C LYS A 11 21.87 -0.02 2.77
N SER A 12 22.76 -0.72 3.48
CA SER A 12 24.16 -0.30 3.60
C SER A 12 24.90 -0.21 2.27
N ILE A 13 24.52 -1.00 1.27
CA ILE A 13 25.04 -0.88 -0.09
C ILE A 13 24.47 0.37 -0.75
N ALA A 14 23.15 0.54 -0.73
CA ALA A 14 22.47 1.70 -1.33
C ALA A 14 22.97 3.03 -0.75
N ASP A 15 23.20 3.10 0.57
CA ASP A 15 23.65 4.31 1.27
C ASP A 15 25.05 4.79 0.84
N LYS A 16 25.83 3.93 0.17
CA LYS A 16 27.15 4.27 -0.37
C LYS A 16 27.10 4.90 -1.75
N HIS A 17 25.93 4.95 -2.35
CA HIS A 17 25.72 5.44 -3.70
C HIS A 17 24.74 6.60 -3.69
N ALA A 18 24.97 7.59 -4.57
CA ALA A 18 23.98 8.63 -4.82
C ALA A 18 22.75 8.00 -5.47
N LYS A 19 21.57 8.54 -5.16
CA LYS A 19 20.35 8.13 -5.85
C LYS A 19 20.48 8.43 -7.34
N ASN A 20 20.09 7.46 -8.17
CA ASN A 20 20.27 7.54 -9.61
C ASN A 20 19.14 6.79 -10.32
N LYS A 21 18.35 7.49 -11.13
CA LYS A 21 17.20 6.96 -11.86
C LYS A 21 17.58 5.87 -12.85
N GLU A 22 18.63 6.12 -13.64
CA GLU A 22 19.08 5.20 -14.68
C GLU A 22 19.56 3.88 -14.09
N LEU A 23 20.36 3.95 -13.03
CA LEU A 23 20.82 2.77 -12.30
C LEU A 23 19.66 2.02 -11.64
N ALA A 24 18.75 2.72 -10.98
CA ALA A 24 17.58 2.13 -10.35
C ALA A 24 16.68 1.43 -11.39
N THR A 25 16.43 2.08 -12.53
CA THR A 25 15.65 1.49 -13.62
C THR A 25 16.33 0.25 -14.21
N ALA A 26 17.63 0.29 -14.41
CA ALA A 26 18.39 -0.86 -14.91
C ALA A 26 18.34 -2.05 -13.93
N LEU A 27 18.55 -1.79 -12.63
CA LEU A 27 18.44 -2.83 -11.58
C LEU A 27 17.02 -3.41 -11.48
N TRP A 28 15.98 -2.61 -11.73
CA TRP A 28 14.60 -3.08 -11.68
C TRP A 28 14.27 -4.10 -12.77
N GLN A 29 14.94 -4.02 -13.93
CA GLN A 29 14.72 -4.96 -15.03
C GLN A 29 15.26 -6.37 -14.72
N ASP A 30 16.21 -6.50 -13.81
CA ASP A 30 16.71 -7.80 -13.37
C ASP A 30 15.67 -8.55 -12.56
N ASN A 31 15.46 -9.84 -12.90
CA ASN A 31 14.57 -10.69 -12.12
C ASN A 31 15.26 -11.30 -10.88
N ILE A 32 15.97 -10.44 -10.15
CA ILE A 32 16.71 -10.72 -8.93
C ILE A 32 16.12 -9.87 -7.81
N ARG A 33 15.72 -10.52 -6.69
CA ARG A 33 15.11 -9.85 -5.54
C ARG A 33 15.97 -8.67 -5.02
N GLU A 34 17.25 -8.93 -4.86
CA GLU A 34 18.20 -7.94 -4.33
C GLU A 34 18.36 -6.73 -5.27
N CYS A 35 18.34 -6.95 -6.58
CA CYS A 35 18.39 -5.86 -7.57
C CYS A 35 17.12 -4.99 -7.49
N LYS A 36 15.93 -5.61 -7.36
CA LYS A 36 14.69 -4.86 -7.17
C LYS A 36 14.68 -4.05 -5.87
N MET A 37 15.18 -4.62 -4.77
CA MET A 37 15.34 -3.90 -3.50
C MET A 37 16.30 -2.70 -3.62
N LEU A 38 17.45 -2.89 -4.24
CA LEU A 38 18.41 -1.82 -4.48
C LEU A 38 17.81 -0.74 -5.40
N ALA A 39 17.07 -1.14 -6.44
CA ALA A 39 16.35 -0.21 -7.31
C ALA A 39 15.43 0.72 -6.52
N ILE A 40 14.62 0.15 -5.59
CA ILE A 40 13.73 0.92 -4.71
C ILE A 40 14.53 1.93 -3.86
N TYR A 41 15.66 1.50 -3.29
CA TYR A 41 16.45 2.37 -2.42
C TYR A 41 17.23 3.45 -3.19
N LEU A 42 17.61 3.19 -4.43
CA LEU A 42 18.39 4.11 -5.26
C LEU A 42 17.54 5.06 -6.11
N MET A 43 16.23 4.80 -6.26
CA MET A 43 15.34 5.68 -7.01
C MET A 43 15.22 7.04 -6.32
N PRO A 44 15.45 8.16 -7.04
CA PRO A 44 15.17 9.50 -6.52
C PRO A 44 13.66 9.71 -6.33
N GLU A 45 13.28 10.42 -5.24
CA GLU A 45 11.87 10.59 -4.87
C GLU A 45 11.06 11.34 -5.93
N GLU A 46 11.66 12.32 -6.59
CA GLU A 46 11.04 13.12 -7.65
C GLU A 46 10.60 12.30 -8.86
N HIS A 47 11.19 11.12 -9.09
CA HIS A 47 10.85 10.22 -10.16
C HIS A 47 9.92 9.08 -9.75
N SER A 48 9.60 8.97 -8.46
CA SER A 48 8.79 7.86 -7.93
C SER A 48 7.40 7.79 -8.57
N GLY A 49 6.78 8.95 -8.85
CA GLY A 49 5.46 9.01 -9.49
C GLY A 49 5.45 8.52 -10.95
N GLU A 50 6.57 8.71 -11.67
CA GLU A 50 6.68 8.32 -13.07
C GLU A 50 6.75 6.80 -13.25
N ILE A 51 7.38 6.10 -12.29
CA ILE A 51 7.62 4.65 -12.38
C ILE A 51 6.62 3.81 -11.59
N ALA A 52 5.77 4.42 -10.78
CA ALA A 52 4.93 3.73 -9.80
C ALA A 52 4.05 2.65 -10.45
N ASP A 53 3.26 3.01 -11.45
CA ASP A 53 2.30 2.11 -12.07
C ASP A 53 3.02 0.94 -12.78
N GLU A 54 4.13 1.23 -13.47
CA GLU A 54 4.95 0.20 -14.12
C GLU A 54 5.53 -0.77 -13.08
N TRP A 55 6.14 -0.25 -12.01
CA TRP A 55 6.78 -1.10 -11.00
C TRP A 55 5.78 -1.90 -10.20
N ILE A 56 4.59 -1.35 -9.90
CA ILE A 56 3.51 -2.10 -9.27
C ILE A 56 3.05 -3.25 -10.18
N SER A 57 2.82 -2.99 -11.47
CA SER A 57 2.36 -4.01 -12.44
C SER A 57 3.35 -5.19 -12.58
N GLN A 58 4.64 -4.92 -12.43
CA GLN A 58 5.71 -5.91 -12.52
C GLN A 58 6.00 -6.60 -11.18
N THR A 59 5.41 -6.14 -10.08
CA THR A 59 5.62 -6.69 -8.73
C THR A 59 4.76 -7.96 -8.55
N LYS A 60 5.39 -9.05 -8.11
CA LYS A 60 4.75 -10.36 -7.90
C LYS A 60 4.79 -10.83 -6.44
N PHE A 61 5.61 -10.21 -5.61
CA PHE A 61 5.88 -10.64 -4.24
C PHE A 61 5.58 -9.51 -3.26
N THR A 62 4.90 -9.85 -2.18
CA THR A 62 4.52 -8.89 -1.13
C THR A 62 5.72 -8.18 -0.51
N GLU A 63 6.84 -8.86 -0.34
CA GLU A 63 8.06 -8.25 0.19
C GLU A 63 8.53 -7.06 -0.67
N ILE A 64 8.50 -7.20 -2.01
CA ILE A 64 8.83 -6.10 -2.92
C ILE A 64 7.79 -5.00 -2.84
N ALA A 65 6.49 -5.36 -2.79
CA ALA A 65 5.39 -4.42 -2.66
C ALA A 65 5.48 -3.60 -1.36
N ASP A 66 5.82 -4.24 -0.23
CA ASP A 66 6.00 -3.58 1.07
C ASP A 66 7.11 -2.53 1.02
N HIS A 67 8.27 -2.90 0.46
CA HIS A 67 9.39 -1.97 0.31
C HIS A 67 9.07 -0.85 -0.68
N LEU A 68 8.38 -1.16 -1.77
CA LEU A 68 7.93 -0.17 -2.75
C LEU A 68 6.99 0.85 -2.09
N ALA A 69 5.95 0.37 -1.37
CA ALA A 69 5.02 1.23 -0.65
C ALA A 69 5.72 2.11 0.39
N MET A 70 6.59 1.52 1.22
CA MET A 70 7.28 2.20 2.32
C MET A 70 8.27 3.26 1.85
N HIS A 71 9.03 2.99 0.79
CA HIS A 71 10.19 3.80 0.41
C HIS A 71 9.95 4.73 -0.77
N LEU A 72 8.98 4.42 -1.64
CA LEU A 72 8.68 5.21 -2.82
C LEU A 72 7.24 5.71 -2.85
N LEU A 73 6.24 4.79 -2.86
CA LEU A 73 4.85 5.17 -3.15
C LEU A 73 4.27 6.16 -2.15
N CYS A 74 4.58 6.02 -0.85
CA CYS A 74 4.11 6.95 0.19
C CYS A 74 4.77 8.35 0.15
N ARG A 75 5.70 8.60 -0.77
CA ARG A 75 6.40 9.89 -0.94
C ARG A 75 6.00 10.62 -2.21
N ILE A 76 5.18 10.02 -3.06
CA ILE A 76 4.67 10.67 -4.27
C ILE A 76 3.76 11.83 -3.87
N PRO A 77 3.76 12.94 -4.63
CA PRO A 77 2.78 13.99 -4.43
C PRO A 77 1.36 13.43 -4.47
N ARG A 78 0.51 13.81 -3.52
CA ARG A 78 -0.87 13.30 -3.40
C ARG A 78 -0.93 11.75 -3.28
N ALA A 79 -0.02 11.18 -2.52
CA ALA A 79 0.09 9.73 -2.37
C ALA A 79 -1.21 9.04 -1.91
N ALA A 80 -2.06 9.73 -1.11
CA ALA A 80 -3.35 9.18 -0.69
C ALA A 80 -4.31 9.00 -1.86
N ASP A 81 -4.41 9.97 -2.76
CA ASP A 81 -5.26 9.87 -3.96
C ASP A 81 -4.77 8.75 -4.87
N LYS A 82 -3.45 8.69 -5.11
CA LYS A 82 -2.84 7.62 -5.90
C LYS A 82 -3.05 6.24 -5.30
N ALA A 83 -2.92 6.11 -3.99
CA ALA A 83 -3.16 4.85 -3.30
C ALA A 83 -4.61 4.37 -3.48
N LEU A 84 -5.59 5.28 -3.40
CA LEU A 84 -7.00 4.97 -3.66
C LEU A 84 -7.23 4.57 -5.12
N GLU A 85 -6.61 5.26 -6.09
CA GLU A 85 -6.65 4.86 -7.50
C GLU A 85 -6.13 3.43 -7.69
N TRP A 86 -5.01 3.06 -7.08
CA TRP A 86 -4.46 1.70 -7.17
C TRP A 86 -5.37 0.64 -6.53
N ILE A 87 -6.02 0.95 -5.40
CA ILE A 87 -6.99 0.04 -4.80
C ILE A 87 -8.15 -0.25 -5.76
N GLU A 88 -8.62 0.76 -6.49
CA GLU A 88 -9.73 0.66 -7.43
C GLU A 88 -9.40 -0.13 -8.70
N VAL A 89 -8.13 -0.28 -9.07
CA VAL A 89 -7.70 -1.08 -10.25
C VAL A 89 -8.09 -2.56 -10.11
N ARG A 90 -8.07 -3.12 -8.90
CA ARG A 90 -8.43 -4.53 -8.58
C ARG A 90 -7.71 -5.59 -9.41
N GLU A 91 -6.50 -5.32 -9.85
CA GLU A 91 -5.68 -6.22 -10.65
C GLU A 91 -4.28 -6.37 -10.05
N GLY A 92 -3.74 -7.58 -10.04
CA GLY A 92 -2.38 -7.89 -9.62
C GLY A 92 -2.07 -7.38 -8.21
N MET A 93 -0.96 -6.66 -8.08
CA MET A 93 -0.52 -6.09 -6.79
C MET A 93 -0.98 -4.64 -6.56
N PHE A 94 -1.75 -4.05 -7.47
CA PHE A 94 -2.22 -2.68 -7.32
C PHE A 94 -3.02 -2.45 -6.02
N PRO A 95 -4.07 -3.26 -5.70
CA PRO A 95 -4.82 -3.03 -4.47
C PRO A 95 -3.95 -3.22 -3.21
N TYR A 96 -3.07 -4.22 -3.22
CA TYR A 96 -2.15 -4.46 -2.11
C TYR A 96 -1.23 -3.25 -1.88
N CYS A 97 -0.57 -2.76 -2.93
CA CYS A 97 0.29 -1.57 -2.86
C CYS A 97 -0.48 -0.32 -2.41
N GLY A 98 -1.73 -0.16 -2.87
CA GLY A 98 -2.60 0.94 -2.46
C GLY A 98 -2.89 0.90 -0.95
N PHE A 99 -3.36 -0.23 -0.42
CA PHE A 99 -3.62 -0.38 1.03
C PHE A 99 -2.33 -0.22 1.86
N MET A 100 -1.21 -0.81 1.44
CA MET A 100 0.07 -0.64 2.13
C MET A 100 0.53 0.82 2.14
N THR A 101 0.35 1.54 1.02
CA THR A 101 0.68 2.96 0.94
C THR A 101 -0.18 3.77 1.91
N LEU A 102 -1.51 3.57 1.92
CA LEU A 102 -2.39 4.21 2.91
C LEU A 102 -1.98 3.89 4.34
N SER A 103 -1.69 2.62 4.64
CA SER A 103 -1.21 2.18 5.95
C SER A 103 0.04 2.94 6.41
N HIS A 104 1.00 3.18 5.51
CA HIS A 104 2.19 3.98 5.81
C HIS A 104 1.89 5.47 5.99
N LEU A 105 0.98 6.03 5.21
CA LEU A 105 0.56 7.43 5.34
C LEU A 105 -0.15 7.67 6.67
N ILE A 106 -1.08 6.80 7.07
CA ILE A 106 -1.80 6.85 8.35
C ILE A 106 -0.79 6.80 9.52
N ARG A 107 0.18 5.88 9.48
CA ARG A 107 1.25 5.80 10.50
C ARG A 107 2.11 7.05 10.61
N ARG A 108 2.18 7.86 9.56
CA ARG A 108 2.88 9.16 9.54
C ARG A 108 1.99 10.32 9.97
N GLY A 109 0.76 10.04 10.40
CA GLY A 109 -0.20 11.05 10.81
C GLY A 109 -0.84 11.81 9.65
N ILE A 110 -0.81 11.27 8.44
CA ILE A 110 -1.53 11.84 7.30
C ILE A 110 -3.00 11.45 7.43
N HIS A 111 -3.86 12.46 7.48
CA HIS A 111 -5.30 12.29 7.55
C HIS A 111 -5.90 12.31 6.15
N LEU A 112 -6.87 11.43 5.92
CA LEU A 112 -7.69 11.45 4.70
C LEU A 112 -8.71 12.57 4.80
N ASP A 113 -8.94 13.27 3.71
CA ASP A 113 -10.07 14.19 3.62
C ASP A 113 -11.40 13.41 3.49
N THR A 114 -12.53 14.12 3.55
CA THR A 114 -13.86 13.49 3.51
C THR A 114 -14.09 12.65 2.25
N ASN A 115 -13.60 13.09 1.10
CA ASN A 115 -13.76 12.37 -0.16
C ASN A 115 -12.85 11.12 -0.20
N GLN A 116 -11.62 11.27 0.25
CA GLN A 116 -10.66 10.17 0.36
C GLN A 116 -11.14 9.10 1.36
N GLU A 117 -11.67 9.52 2.51
CA GLU A 117 -12.27 8.61 3.51
C GLU A 117 -13.45 7.86 2.92
N HIS A 118 -14.36 8.53 2.22
CA HIS A 118 -15.49 7.90 1.56
C HIS A 118 -15.04 6.83 0.55
N ARG A 119 -14.08 7.14 -0.32
CA ARG A 119 -13.50 6.19 -1.29
C ARG A 119 -12.82 5.02 -0.58
N PHE A 120 -12.12 5.27 0.51
CA PHE A 120 -11.49 4.23 1.30
C PHE A 120 -12.53 3.27 1.90
N PHE A 121 -13.60 3.78 2.51
CA PHE A 121 -14.69 2.96 3.05
C PHE A 121 -15.42 2.18 1.96
N GLU A 122 -15.68 2.77 0.80
CA GLU A 122 -16.23 2.04 -0.35
C GLU A 122 -15.31 0.90 -0.80
N SER A 123 -14.01 1.14 -0.83
CA SER A 123 -13.02 0.12 -1.18
C SER A 123 -13.01 -1.05 -0.20
N LEU A 124 -13.10 -0.78 1.12
CA LEU A 124 -13.23 -1.82 2.15
C LEU A 124 -14.54 -2.62 2.01
N CYS A 125 -15.65 -1.94 1.70
CA CYS A 125 -16.95 -2.59 1.50
C CYS A 125 -16.99 -3.48 0.26
N ALA A 126 -16.22 -3.12 -0.75
CA ALA A 126 -16.23 -3.79 -2.04
C ALA A 126 -15.33 -5.04 -2.08
N LEU A 127 -14.50 -5.28 -1.04
CA LEU A 127 -13.67 -6.48 -0.95
C LEU A 127 -14.51 -7.69 -0.57
N THR A 128 -14.29 -8.80 -1.28
CA THR A 128 -14.90 -10.09 -0.98
C THR A 128 -13.81 -11.13 -0.69
N CYS A 129 -14.02 -11.95 0.32
CA CYS A 129 -13.07 -13.01 0.68
C CYS A 129 -12.94 -14.12 -0.38
N SER A 130 -13.84 -14.17 -1.36
CA SER A 130 -13.88 -15.20 -2.41
C SER A 130 -13.23 -14.76 -3.72
N GLU A 131 -13.20 -13.47 -4.02
CA GLU A 131 -12.74 -12.93 -5.31
C GLU A 131 -11.38 -12.23 -5.18
N ASP A 132 -11.12 -11.65 -4.01
CA ASP A 132 -9.89 -10.92 -3.76
C ASP A 132 -8.80 -11.83 -3.18
N SER A 133 -7.54 -11.50 -3.46
CA SER A 133 -6.40 -12.19 -2.87
C SER A 133 -6.44 -12.13 -1.34
N ALA A 134 -6.27 -13.27 -0.67
CA ALA A 134 -6.21 -13.34 0.80
C ALA A 134 -5.18 -12.38 1.42
N VAL A 135 -4.09 -12.12 0.71
CA VAL A 135 -3.04 -11.20 1.15
C VAL A 135 -3.53 -9.75 1.07
N THR A 136 -4.23 -9.39 -0.01
CA THR A 136 -4.83 -8.06 -0.18
C THR A 136 -5.92 -7.82 0.86
N THR A 137 -6.80 -8.80 1.07
CA THR A 137 -7.87 -8.74 2.08
C THR A 137 -7.31 -8.52 3.49
N ARG A 138 -6.25 -9.25 3.86
CA ARG A 138 -5.56 -9.07 5.15
C ARG A 138 -4.92 -7.68 5.26
N CYS A 139 -4.30 -7.20 4.19
CA CYS A 139 -3.71 -5.86 4.15
C CYS A 139 -4.77 -4.77 4.33
N ALA A 140 -5.91 -4.90 3.66
CA ALA A 140 -7.04 -3.99 3.77
C ALA A 140 -7.62 -3.97 5.19
N LEU A 141 -7.83 -5.14 5.80
CA LEU A 141 -8.30 -5.27 7.18
C LEU A 141 -7.36 -4.54 8.15
N ASN A 142 -6.06 -4.85 8.10
CA ASN A 142 -5.06 -4.21 8.96
C ASN A 142 -4.97 -2.69 8.74
N THR A 143 -5.17 -2.24 7.50
CA THR A 143 -5.17 -0.80 7.17
C THR A 143 -6.42 -0.12 7.72
N GLY A 144 -7.57 -0.78 7.64
CA GLY A 144 -8.83 -0.30 8.21
C GLY A 144 -8.77 -0.17 9.73
N ILE A 145 -8.33 -1.21 10.44
CA ILE A 145 -8.13 -1.19 11.90
C ILE A 145 -7.22 -0.02 12.27
N ARG A 146 -6.06 0.10 11.62
CA ARG A 146 -5.13 1.21 11.87
C ARG A 146 -5.74 2.57 11.61
N TYR A 147 -6.61 2.70 10.60
CA TYR A 147 -7.30 3.95 10.32
C TYR A 147 -8.25 4.34 11.47
N ILE A 148 -9.04 3.38 11.96
CA ILE A 148 -9.95 3.59 13.10
C ILE A 148 -9.17 3.99 14.35
N GLU A 149 -8.09 3.29 14.68
CA GLU A 149 -7.26 3.59 15.86
C GLU A 149 -6.61 4.99 15.82
N ASN A 150 -6.27 5.48 14.64
CA ASN A 150 -5.53 6.74 14.47
C ASN A 150 -6.38 7.93 14.03
N THR A 151 -7.69 7.73 13.79
CA THR A 151 -8.58 8.80 13.29
C THR A 151 -9.83 8.91 14.15
N PRO A 152 -9.90 9.87 15.09
CA PRO A 152 -11.05 10.02 15.99
C PRO A 152 -12.39 10.11 15.24
N GLY A 153 -13.37 9.35 15.71
CA GLY A 153 -14.72 9.33 15.15
C GLY A 153 -14.90 8.57 13.84
N SER A 154 -13.83 8.03 13.26
CA SER A 154 -13.91 7.25 12.02
C SER A 154 -14.67 5.94 12.18
N GLU A 155 -14.66 5.35 13.37
CA GLU A 155 -15.48 4.18 13.70
C GLU A 155 -16.98 4.45 13.50
N CYS A 156 -17.49 5.54 14.07
CA CYS A 156 -18.91 5.93 13.90
C CYS A 156 -19.24 6.19 12.43
N ARG A 157 -18.34 6.87 11.69
CA ARG A 157 -18.53 7.15 10.27
C ARG A 157 -18.51 5.86 9.42
N LEU A 158 -17.67 4.88 9.78
CA LEU A 158 -17.68 3.57 9.11
C LEU A 158 -18.97 2.81 9.40
N LYS A 159 -19.47 2.82 10.66
CA LYS A 159 -20.77 2.23 11.03
C LYS A 159 -21.91 2.86 10.23
N GLU A 160 -21.96 4.19 10.14
CA GLU A 160 -22.96 4.93 9.35
C GLU A 160 -22.85 4.58 7.85
N HIS A 161 -21.63 4.53 7.32
CA HIS A 161 -21.38 4.21 5.90
C HIS A 161 -21.87 2.80 5.52
N THR A 162 -21.81 1.86 6.43
CA THR A 162 -22.21 0.47 6.21
C THR A 162 -23.65 0.16 6.57
N SER A 163 -24.32 0.99 7.38
CA SER A 163 -25.66 0.72 7.96
C SER A 163 -26.75 0.36 6.96
N ASN A 164 -26.71 0.94 5.78
CA ASN A 164 -27.72 0.73 4.73
C ASN A 164 -27.29 -0.28 3.64
N LYS A 165 -26.12 -0.91 3.78
CA LYS A 165 -25.63 -1.87 2.79
C LYS A 165 -26.23 -3.27 3.06
N ASN A 166 -26.72 -3.92 2.00
CA ASN A 166 -27.28 -5.27 2.07
C ASN A 166 -26.82 -6.10 0.85
N PRO A 167 -26.09 -7.21 1.04
CA PRO A 167 -25.62 -7.73 2.32
C PRO A 167 -24.60 -6.82 3.01
N GLN A 168 -24.47 -6.99 4.33
CA GLN A 168 -23.46 -6.25 5.10
C GLN A 168 -22.05 -6.62 4.64
N PRO A 169 -21.18 -5.65 4.40
CA PRO A 169 -19.82 -5.90 3.92
C PRO A 169 -18.96 -6.55 5.01
N VAL A 170 -18.28 -7.63 4.65
CA VAL A 170 -17.55 -8.51 5.59
C VAL A 170 -16.36 -7.81 6.25
N ILE A 171 -15.54 -7.11 5.45
CA ILE A 171 -14.31 -6.49 5.97
C ILE A 171 -14.59 -5.39 6.99
N PRO A 172 -15.51 -4.43 6.76
CA PRO A 172 -15.90 -3.47 7.78
C PRO A 172 -16.43 -4.09 9.07
N GLN A 173 -17.18 -5.20 8.99
CA GLN A 173 -17.65 -5.89 10.19
C GLN A 173 -16.50 -6.40 11.07
N TYR A 174 -15.48 -7.02 10.46
CA TYR A 174 -14.28 -7.47 11.19
C TYR A 174 -13.51 -6.31 11.80
N ILE A 175 -13.35 -5.19 11.08
CA ILE A 175 -12.68 -3.99 11.58
C ILE A 175 -13.40 -3.47 12.85
N LEU A 176 -14.73 -3.36 12.79
CA LEU A 176 -15.54 -2.84 13.90
C LEU A 176 -15.56 -3.77 15.11
N GLN A 177 -15.48 -5.09 14.92
CA GLN A 177 -15.38 -6.05 16.02
C GLN A 177 -14.04 -6.00 16.73
N ASP A 178 -12.94 -5.86 15.99
CA ASP A 178 -11.58 -5.80 16.53
C ASP A 178 -11.34 -4.54 17.37
N THR A 179 -12.04 -3.45 17.07
CA THR A 179 -11.90 -2.17 17.79
C THR A 179 -12.77 -2.07 19.06
N GLU A 180 -13.67 -3.03 19.30
CA GLU A 180 -14.51 -3.10 20.51
C GLU A 180 -13.88 -3.94 21.65
N GLU A 181 -12.80 -4.69 21.39
CA GLU A 181 -12.02 -5.44 22.37
C GLU A 181 -10.88 -4.59 22.97
#